data_ed8cb24363ebc1af413d0e7a74ececed
#
_entry.id   ed8cb24363ebc1af413d0e7a74ececed
#
_cell.length_a   1.000
_cell.length_b   1.000
_cell.length_c   1.000
_cell.angle_alpha   90.00
_cell.angle_beta   90.00
_cell.angle_gamma   90.00
#
_symmetry.space_group_name_H-M   'P 1'
#
loop_
_entity.id
_entity.type
_entity.pdbx_description
1 polymer ?
#
loop_
_entity_poly.entity_id
_entity_poly.type
_entity_poly.pdbx_seq_one_letter_code
_entity_poly.pdbx_strand_id
1 'polypeptide(L)'
;LHTADVHLESDGYGDARQQAAHRERERRMFRSIIDRALSDQVDLVLIAGDLFDHNRVTDEAVEFVRGELARLRRSVVIMPGNHDVLQSNAIYDRHDFTAGASHVHLIRQLDGETVELPELDAIIWGRAMEEHEPGFQPLANIPARDRGRWCLGMGHGFFYPDRQRPDRSSPIFADEIRDTGWDYLALGHQHVQTNVSQGDVTAYYAGAPGTVLCIDFSIEDGIRVEPRPLE
;
A
#
# COMPACT_ATOMS: atom_id res chain seq x y z
N LEU A 1 -4.39 -3.18 9.13
CA LEU A 1 -2.93 -3.17 8.99
C LEU A 1 -2.53 -2.45 7.72
N HIS A 2 -1.49 -1.59 7.79
CA HIS A 2 -0.93 -0.88 6.65
C HIS A 2 0.54 -1.25 6.48
N THR A 3 0.91 -1.64 5.27
CA THR A 3 2.28 -1.89 4.80
C THR A 3 2.49 -1.31 3.41
N ALA A 4 3.73 -1.09 3.01
CA ALA A 4 4.15 -0.64 1.69
C ALA A 4 5.60 -1.09 1.43
N ASP A 5 6.11 -0.84 0.24
CA ASP A 5 7.53 -0.95 -0.09
C ASP A 5 8.14 -2.32 0.27
N VAL A 6 7.41 -3.41 -0.05
CA VAL A 6 7.83 -4.78 0.27
C VAL A 6 8.98 -5.24 -0.63
N HIS A 7 8.99 -4.80 -1.88
CA HIS A 7 10.03 -5.06 -2.88
C HIS A 7 10.39 -6.53 -3.06
N LEU A 8 9.37 -7.38 -3.22
CA LEU A 8 9.59 -8.80 -3.51
C LEU A 8 10.33 -8.99 -4.85
N GLU A 9 11.20 -10.00 -4.88
CA GLU A 9 12.01 -10.37 -6.06
C GLU A 9 12.99 -9.28 -6.50
N SER A 10 13.52 -8.49 -5.55
CA SER A 10 14.54 -7.49 -5.86
C SER A 10 15.83 -8.14 -6.38
N ASP A 11 16.53 -7.41 -7.25
CA ASP A 11 17.82 -7.83 -7.78
C ASP A 11 18.89 -7.77 -6.67
N GLY A 12 19.06 -8.86 -5.94
CA GLY A 12 20.10 -8.97 -4.92
C GLY A 12 21.51 -8.91 -5.51
N TYR A 13 22.42 -8.34 -4.73
CA TYR A 13 23.83 -8.32 -5.10
C TYR A 13 24.51 -9.69 -4.88
N GLY A 14 25.56 -9.98 -5.67
CA GLY A 14 26.41 -11.13 -5.49
C GLY A 14 26.12 -12.30 -6.42
N ASP A 15 26.57 -13.50 -6.04
CA ASP A 15 26.37 -14.72 -6.83
C ASP A 15 24.94 -15.28 -6.73
N ALA A 16 24.63 -16.28 -7.52
CA ALA A 16 23.30 -16.90 -7.57
C ALA A 16 22.79 -17.40 -6.19
N ARG A 17 23.73 -17.86 -5.32
CA ARG A 17 23.37 -18.32 -3.97
C ARG A 17 22.99 -17.14 -3.06
N GLN A 18 23.71 -16.04 -3.16
CA GLN A 18 23.44 -14.83 -2.41
C GLN A 18 22.10 -14.21 -2.84
N GLN A 19 21.84 -14.15 -4.15
CA GLN A 19 20.57 -13.70 -4.71
C GLN A 19 19.40 -14.58 -4.26
N ALA A 20 19.55 -15.91 -4.29
CA ALA A 20 18.51 -16.83 -3.79
C ALA A 20 18.25 -16.63 -2.28
N ALA A 21 19.28 -16.44 -1.48
CA ALA A 21 19.16 -16.17 -0.05
C ALA A 21 18.49 -14.80 0.22
N HIS A 22 18.71 -13.82 -0.66
CA HIS A 22 18.07 -12.50 -0.58
C HIS A 22 16.56 -12.62 -0.83
N ARG A 23 16.15 -13.22 -1.95
CA ARG A 23 14.73 -13.46 -2.26
C ARG A 23 14.01 -14.27 -1.18
N GLU A 24 14.68 -15.25 -0.61
CA GLU A 24 14.08 -16.01 0.50
C GLU A 24 13.89 -15.17 1.77
N ARG A 25 14.74 -14.16 2.03
CA ARG A 25 14.52 -13.21 3.12
C ARG A 25 13.32 -12.31 2.86
N GLU A 26 13.17 -11.81 1.63
CA GLU A 26 12.01 -11.00 1.22
C GLU A 26 10.71 -11.79 1.36
N ARG A 27 10.69 -13.05 0.90
CA ARG A 27 9.54 -13.96 1.04
C ARG A 27 9.20 -14.24 2.50
N ARG A 28 10.21 -14.44 3.36
CA ARG A 28 9.96 -14.57 4.81
C ARG A 28 9.40 -13.30 5.40
N MET A 29 9.90 -12.14 4.99
CA MET A 29 9.39 -10.85 5.47
C MET A 29 7.92 -10.67 5.08
N PHE A 30 7.55 -10.95 3.82
CA PHE A 30 6.15 -10.90 3.39
C PHE A 30 5.27 -11.88 4.19
N ARG A 31 5.76 -13.11 4.42
CA ARG A 31 5.07 -14.07 5.27
C ARG A 31 4.88 -13.54 6.69
N SER A 32 5.87 -12.87 7.28
CA SER A 32 5.75 -12.25 8.60
C SER A 32 4.69 -11.13 8.63
N ILE A 33 4.50 -10.37 7.54
CA ILE A 33 3.40 -9.40 7.40
C ILE A 33 2.05 -10.12 7.50
N ILE A 34 1.88 -11.22 6.75
CA ILE A 34 0.64 -12.01 6.74
C ILE A 34 0.41 -12.67 8.11
N ASP A 35 1.44 -13.24 8.71
CA ASP A 35 1.37 -13.86 10.05
C ASP A 35 0.99 -12.83 11.12
N ARG A 36 1.52 -11.61 11.02
CA ARG A 36 1.14 -10.49 11.89
C ARG A 36 -0.34 -10.12 11.72
N ALA A 37 -0.81 -9.99 10.48
CA ALA A 37 -2.20 -9.68 10.19
C ALA A 37 -3.16 -10.75 10.75
N LEU A 38 -2.78 -12.03 10.66
CA LEU A 38 -3.54 -13.14 11.21
C LEU A 38 -3.52 -13.15 12.75
N SER A 39 -2.34 -12.95 13.36
CA SER A 39 -2.17 -12.94 14.82
C SER A 39 -2.93 -11.80 15.48
N ASP A 40 -2.86 -10.60 14.90
CA ASP A 40 -3.54 -9.41 15.40
C ASP A 40 -5.03 -9.38 14.98
N GLN A 41 -5.50 -10.38 14.22
CA GLN A 41 -6.88 -10.53 13.76
C GLN A 41 -7.41 -9.27 13.05
N VAL A 42 -6.58 -8.63 12.24
CA VAL A 42 -6.96 -7.39 11.55
C VAL A 42 -8.10 -7.63 10.56
N ASP A 43 -8.98 -6.65 10.41
CA ASP A 43 -10.13 -6.73 9.50
C ASP A 43 -9.77 -6.36 8.06
N LEU A 44 -8.73 -5.54 7.89
CA LEU A 44 -8.28 -5.01 6.60
C LEU A 44 -6.75 -4.94 6.52
N VAL A 45 -6.21 -5.31 5.36
CA VAL A 45 -4.79 -5.10 5.02
C VAL A 45 -4.70 -4.15 3.82
N LEU A 46 -3.93 -3.07 3.98
CA LEU A 46 -3.60 -2.12 2.91
C LEU A 46 -2.14 -2.30 2.52
N ILE A 47 -1.88 -2.54 1.22
CA ILE A 47 -0.55 -2.60 0.63
C ILE A 47 -0.40 -1.39 -0.30
N ALA A 48 0.25 -0.34 0.20
CA ALA A 48 0.28 0.98 -0.43
C ALA A 48 1.47 1.15 -1.41
N GLY A 49 1.55 0.28 -2.40
CA GLY A 49 2.53 0.30 -3.49
C GLY A 49 3.79 -0.51 -3.22
N ASP A 50 4.52 -0.78 -4.29
CA ASP A 50 5.81 -1.48 -4.32
C ASP A 50 5.79 -2.82 -3.58
N LEU A 51 4.76 -3.65 -3.90
CA LEU A 51 4.71 -5.04 -3.46
C LEU A 51 5.85 -5.84 -4.11
N PHE A 52 6.13 -5.56 -5.38
CA PHE A 52 7.23 -6.15 -6.14
C PHE A 52 8.27 -5.08 -6.51
N ASP A 53 9.54 -5.48 -6.57
CA ASP A 53 10.64 -4.57 -6.92
C ASP A 53 10.67 -4.19 -8.39
N HIS A 54 10.01 -4.94 -9.25
CA HIS A 54 9.89 -4.68 -10.69
C HIS A 54 8.79 -5.53 -11.33
N ASN A 55 8.38 -5.15 -12.53
CA ASN A 55 7.34 -5.87 -13.28
C ASN A 55 7.78 -7.22 -13.90
N ARG A 56 9.06 -7.63 -13.77
CA ARG A 56 9.62 -8.86 -14.40
C ARG A 56 9.74 -10.02 -13.41
N VAL A 57 8.75 -10.18 -12.54
CA VAL A 57 8.74 -11.29 -11.57
C VAL A 57 8.34 -12.60 -12.22
N THR A 58 8.75 -13.71 -11.59
CA THR A 58 8.44 -15.07 -12.04
C THR A 58 7.03 -15.48 -11.65
N ASP A 59 6.44 -16.44 -12.38
CA ASP A 59 5.16 -17.04 -12.01
C ASP A 59 5.21 -17.68 -10.61
N GLU A 60 6.35 -18.24 -10.21
CA GLU A 60 6.56 -18.78 -8.87
C GLU A 60 6.39 -17.72 -7.77
N ALA A 61 6.93 -16.51 -8.00
CA ALA A 61 6.78 -15.39 -7.06
C ALA A 61 5.33 -14.93 -6.96
N VAL A 62 4.63 -14.88 -8.07
CA VAL A 62 3.20 -14.55 -8.11
C VAL A 62 2.39 -15.58 -7.33
N GLU A 63 2.61 -16.88 -7.59
CA GLU A 63 1.90 -17.95 -6.87
C GLU A 63 2.22 -17.95 -5.37
N PHE A 64 3.46 -17.63 -4.98
CA PHE A 64 3.81 -17.45 -3.58
C PHE A 64 2.97 -16.33 -2.94
N VAL A 65 2.91 -15.15 -3.56
CA VAL A 65 2.13 -14.01 -3.04
C VAL A 65 0.65 -14.36 -2.98
N ARG A 66 0.08 -14.94 -4.04
CA ARG A 66 -1.33 -15.38 -4.06
C ARG A 66 -1.62 -16.39 -2.94
N GLY A 67 -0.71 -17.33 -2.72
CA GLY A 67 -0.82 -18.32 -1.66
C GLY A 67 -0.83 -17.70 -0.27
N GLU A 68 0.03 -16.71 -0.01
CA GLU A 68 0.08 -15.99 1.26
C GLU A 68 -1.18 -15.11 1.46
N LEU A 69 -1.62 -14.38 0.43
CA LEU A 69 -2.85 -13.58 0.49
C LEU A 69 -4.09 -14.46 0.72
N ALA A 70 -4.15 -15.65 0.13
CA ALA A 70 -5.26 -16.60 0.33
C ALA A 70 -5.37 -17.12 1.77
N ARG A 71 -4.31 -17.04 2.59
CA ARG A 71 -4.35 -17.36 4.02
C ARG A 71 -5.17 -16.35 4.81
N LEU A 72 -5.19 -15.10 4.35
CA LEU A 72 -6.06 -14.07 4.89
C LEU A 72 -7.49 -14.32 4.42
N ARG A 73 -8.43 -14.26 5.35
CA ARG A 73 -9.87 -14.33 5.04
C ARG A 73 -10.55 -12.99 5.34
N ARG A 74 -9.77 -11.94 5.23
CA ARG A 74 -10.15 -10.55 5.47
C ARG A 74 -9.79 -9.72 4.27
N SER A 75 -10.44 -8.59 4.10
CA SER A 75 -10.23 -7.72 2.95
C SER A 75 -8.77 -7.26 2.82
N VAL A 76 -8.22 -7.38 1.63
CA VAL A 76 -6.90 -6.87 1.27
C VAL A 76 -7.06 -5.92 0.10
N VAL A 77 -6.51 -4.72 0.20
CA VAL A 77 -6.47 -3.78 -0.91
C VAL A 77 -5.01 -3.54 -1.29
N ILE A 78 -4.70 -3.82 -2.55
CA ILE A 78 -3.36 -3.64 -3.13
C ILE A 78 -3.43 -2.47 -4.10
N MET A 79 -2.46 -1.57 -4.04
CA MET A 79 -2.28 -0.50 -5.00
C MET A 79 -0.87 -0.58 -5.59
N PRO A 80 -0.70 -0.47 -6.93
CA PRO A 80 0.62 -0.38 -7.55
C PRO A 80 1.42 0.84 -7.07
N GLY A 81 2.74 0.68 -6.93
CA GLY A 81 3.68 1.77 -6.70
C GLY A 81 4.52 2.08 -7.94
N ASN A 82 5.71 2.66 -7.76
CA ASN A 82 6.56 3.03 -8.88
C ASN A 82 7.46 1.89 -9.39
N HIS A 83 7.68 0.86 -8.61
CA HIS A 83 8.42 -0.34 -9.05
C HIS A 83 7.53 -1.35 -9.76
N ASP A 84 6.28 -1.47 -9.35
CA ASP A 84 5.30 -2.40 -9.89
C ASP A 84 4.13 -1.69 -10.57
N VAL A 85 4.43 -0.61 -11.32
CA VAL A 85 3.45 0.24 -12.03
C VAL A 85 2.46 -0.55 -12.87
N LEU A 86 1.26 -0.01 -13.04
CA LEU A 86 0.20 -0.58 -13.86
C LEU A 86 0.41 -0.20 -15.34
N GLN A 87 1.16 -1.01 -16.06
CA GLN A 87 1.39 -0.85 -17.50
C GLN A 87 0.91 -2.07 -18.27
N SER A 88 0.74 -1.91 -19.58
CA SER A 88 0.48 -3.03 -20.48
C SER A 88 1.60 -4.09 -20.36
N ASN A 89 1.22 -5.35 -20.22
CA ASN A 89 2.12 -6.47 -19.98
C ASN A 89 2.96 -6.37 -18.69
N ALA A 90 2.58 -5.51 -17.76
CA ALA A 90 3.12 -5.46 -16.39
C ALA A 90 2.58 -6.63 -15.54
N ILE A 91 3.09 -6.78 -14.32
CA ILE A 91 2.71 -7.91 -13.45
C ILE A 91 1.21 -7.99 -13.20
N TYR A 92 0.58 -6.86 -12.89
CA TYR A 92 -0.86 -6.80 -12.60
C TYR A 92 -1.74 -6.91 -13.84
N ASP A 93 -1.17 -6.78 -15.04
CA ASP A 93 -1.86 -7.04 -16.31
C ASP A 93 -1.77 -8.50 -16.74
N ARG A 94 -0.62 -9.14 -16.48
CA ARG A 94 -0.39 -10.56 -16.80
C ARG A 94 -1.03 -11.53 -15.82
N HIS A 95 -1.20 -11.14 -14.56
CA HIS A 95 -1.66 -12.01 -13.48
C HIS A 95 -2.84 -11.40 -12.74
N ASP A 96 -3.89 -12.20 -12.58
CA ASP A 96 -5.04 -11.83 -11.77
C ASP A 96 -4.83 -12.23 -10.31
N PHE A 97 -4.51 -11.25 -9.47
CA PHE A 97 -4.33 -11.45 -8.02
C PHE A 97 -5.66 -11.65 -7.27
N THR A 98 -6.79 -11.39 -7.91
CA THR A 98 -8.13 -11.57 -7.33
C THR A 98 -8.71 -12.94 -7.62
N ALA A 99 -8.15 -13.68 -8.58
CA ALA A 99 -8.63 -14.98 -8.98
C ALA A 99 -8.59 -15.99 -7.82
N GLY A 100 -9.76 -16.49 -7.44
CA GLY A 100 -9.93 -17.42 -6.32
C GLY A 100 -9.83 -16.79 -4.93
N ALA A 101 -9.67 -15.46 -4.84
CA ALA A 101 -9.51 -14.71 -3.61
C ALA A 101 -10.40 -13.45 -3.64
N SER A 102 -11.73 -13.63 -3.52
CA SER A 102 -12.72 -12.53 -3.63
C SER A 102 -12.56 -11.43 -2.57
N HIS A 103 -11.74 -11.65 -1.55
CA HIS A 103 -11.39 -10.70 -0.51
C HIS A 103 -10.17 -9.83 -0.88
N VAL A 104 -9.50 -10.11 -2.01
CA VAL A 104 -8.37 -9.31 -2.50
C VAL A 104 -8.87 -8.34 -3.57
N HIS A 105 -8.58 -7.08 -3.41
CA HIS A 105 -8.92 -5.99 -4.32
C HIS A 105 -7.63 -5.36 -4.83
N LEU A 106 -7.57 -5.12 -6.14
CA LEU A 106 -6.43 -4.44 -6.77
C LEU A 106 -6.92 -3.12 -7.36
N ILE A 107 -6.33 -2.02 -6.93
CA ILE A 107 -6.57 -0.69 -7.50
C ILE A 107 -5.96 -0.65 -8.90
N ARG A 108 -6.80 -0.40 -9.92
CA ARG A 108 -6.40 -0.44 -11.33
C ARG A 108 -6.67 0.84 -12.11
N GLN A 109 -7.48 1.76 -11.56
CA GLN A 109 -7.88 2.93 -12.32
C GLN A 109 -6.84 4.07 -12.20
N LEU A 110 -6.40 4.58 -13.33
CA LEU A 110 -5.42 5.68 -13.42
C LEU A 110 -5.99 7.02 -12.94
N ASP A 111 -7.30 7.16 -12.98
CA ASP A 111 -8.01 8.33 -12.44
C ASP A 111 -8.45 8.16 -10.97
N GLY A 112 -8.16 7.00 -10.41
CA GLY A 112 -8.57 6.59 -9.07
C GLY A 112 -9.88 5.80 -9.05
N GLU A 113 -10.01 4.94 -8.07
CA GLU A 113 -11.22 4.14 -7.83
C GLU A 113 -11.48 3.94 -6.35
N THR A 114 -12.72 3.60 -6.03
CA THR A 114 -13.16 3.32 -4.67
C THR A 114 -13.52 1.84 -4.54
N VAL A 115 -12.97 1.18 -3.54
CA VAL A 115 -13.37 -0.15 -3.07
C VAL A 115 -14.29 0.03 -1.87
N GLU A 116 -15.51 -0.47 -1.96
CA GLU A 116 -16.45 -0.44 -0.86
C GLU A 116 -16.33 -1.72 -0.03
N LEU A 117 -16.25 -1.58 1.29
CA LEU A 117 -16.22 -2.67 2.27
C LEU A 117 -17.38 -2.49 3.26
N PRO A 118 -18.61 -2.89 2.87
CA PRO A 118 -19.79 -2.65 3.69
C PRO A 118 -19.73 -3.35 5.05
N GLU A 119 -19.04 -4.48 5.14
CA GLU A 119 -18.85 -5.22 6.39
C GLU A 119 -18.01 -4.49 7.42
N LEU A 120 -17.23 -3.48 7.00
CA LEU A 120 -16.40 -2.62 7.85
C LEU A 120 -16.94 -1.20 7.96
N ASP A 121 -18.06 -0.92 7.29
CA ASP A 121 -18.59 0.43 7.14
C ASP A 121 -17.52 1.40 6.62
N ALA A 122 -16.73 0.94 5.64
CA ALA A 122 -15.55 1.63 5.13
C ALA A 122 -15.52 1.71 3.60
N ILE A 123 -14.88 2.77 3.12
CA ILE A 123 -14.49 2.93 1.71
C ILE A 123 -12.99 3.15 1.63
N ILE A 124 -12.35 2.49 0.66
CA ILE A 124 -10.93 2.65 0.38
C ILE A 124 -10.79 3.25 -1.02
N TRP A 125 -10.10 4.37 -1.14
CA TRP A 125 -9.78 4.96 -2.42
C TRP A 125 -8.29 4.86 -2.71
N GLY A 126 -7.95 4.64 -3.97
CA GLY A 126 -6.58 4.68 -4.44
C GLY A 126 -6.51 5.03 -5.91
N ARG A 127 -5.34 5.48 -6.35
CA ARG A 127 -5.06 5.81 -7.74
C ARG A 127 -3.86 5.01 -8.22
N ALA A 128 -4.07 4.13 -9.21
CA ALA A 128 -2.98 3.34 -9.78
C ALA A 128 -1.97 4.23 -10.52
N MET A 129 -0.69 3.87 -10.44
CA MET A 129 0.39 4.54 -11.14
C MET A 129 0.74 3.78 -12.42
N GLU A 130 0.72 4.45 -13.57
CA GLU A 130 1.19 3.92 -14.85
C GLU A 130 2.67 4.26 -15.07
N GLU A 131 3.07 5.47 -14.67
CA GLU A 131 4.43 5.97 -14.82
C GLU A 131 4.82 6.85 -13.63
N HIS A 132 6.06 6.68 -13.15
CA HIS A 132 6.61 7.50 -12.08
C HIS A 132 7.17 8.81 -12.65
N GLU A 133 6.32 9.80 -12.79
CA GLU A 133 6.64 11.10 -13.39
C GLU A 133 6.33 12.27 -12.45
N PRO A 134 6.95 13.44 -12.66
CA PRO A 134 6.70 14.63 -11.83
C PRO A 134 5.25 15.15 -11.89
N GLY A 135 4.54 14.84 -12.98
CA GLY A 135 3.14 15.23 -13.17
C GLY A 135 2.13 14.34 -12.46
N PHE A 136 2.52 13.13 -12.05
CA PHE A 136 1.63 12.22 -11.34
C PHE A 136 1.40 12.71 -9.90
N GLN A 137 0.15 12.94 -9.55
CA GLN A 137 -0.27 13.36 -8.20
C GLN A 137 -1.08 12.22 -7.56
N PRO A 138 -0.51 11.50 -6.58
CA PRO A 138 -1.12 10.29 -6.01
C PRO A 138 -2.50 10.50 -5.40
N LEU A 139 -2.80 11.69 -4.87
CA LEU A 139 -4.07 12.02 -4.24
C LEU A 139 -5.04 12.80 -5.15
N ALA A 140 -4.67 13.04 -6.42
CA ALA A 140 -5.56 13.74 -7.34
C ALA A 140 -6.84 12.94 -7.59
N ASN A 141 -7.97 13.65 -7.68
CA ASN A 141 -9.31 13.09 -7.88
C ASN A 141 -9.86 12.27 -6.69
N ILE A 142 -9.21 12.31 -5.51
CA ILE A 142 -9.81 11.71 -4.32
C ILE A 142 -11.21 12.31 -4.09
N PRO A 143 -12.27 11.50 -3.95
CA PRO A 143 -13.61 12.03 -3.81
C PRO A 143 -13.82 12.73 -2.46
N ALA A 144 -14.86 13.54 -2.39
CA ALA A 144 -15.28 14.14 -1.12
C ALA A 144 -15.55 13.05 -0.08
N ARG A 145 -15.11 13.32 1.16
CA ARG A 145 -15.31 12.39 2.28
C ARG A 145 -16.81 12.05 2.49
N ASP A 146 -17.09 10.76 2.57
CA ASP A 146 -18.40 10.26 3.03
C ASP A 146 -18.42 10.28 4.57
N ARG A 147 -19.31 11.07 5.15
CA ARG A 147 -19.43 11.22 6.61
C ARG A 147 -20.14 10.05 7.30
N GLY A 148 -20.73 9.15 6.53
CA GLY A 148 -21.42 7.97 7.04
C GLY A 148 -20.53 6.76 7.22
N ARG A 149 -19.27 6.81 6.71
CA ARG A 149 -18.35 5.66 6.68
C ARG A 149 -16.92 6.09 7.03
N TRP A 150 -16.08 5.11 7.36
CA TRP A 150 -14.64 5.31 7.41
C TRP A 150 -14.08 5.49 6.01
N CYS A 151 -13.32 6.57 5.81
CA CYS A 151 -12.72 6.90 4.52
C CYS A 151 -11.20 6.75 4.58
N LEU A 152 -10.67 5.72 3.92
CA LEU A 152 -9.25 5.40 3.88
C LEU A 152 -8.69 5.61 2.48
N GLY A 153 -7.75 6.55 2.32
CA GLY A 153 -7.06 6.79 1.06
C GLY A 153 -5.73 6.05 1.00
N MET A 154 -5.33 5.64 -0.21
CA MET A 154 -4.01 5.08 -0.49
C MET A 154 -3.27 5.97 -1.47
N GLY A 155 -1.99 6.24 -1.22
CA GLY A 155 -1.13 7.03 -2.09
C GLY A 155 0.30 6.51 -2.10
N HIS A 156 0.99 6.61 -3.26
CA HIS A 156 2.38 6.21 -3.37
C HIS A 156 3.19 7.34 -4.01
N GLY A 157 4.03 8.00 -3.22
CA GLY A 157 4.79 9.16 -3.67
C GLY A 157 5.53 9.87 -2.54
N PHE A 158 6.21 10.95 -2.86
CA PHE A 158 7.10 11.66 -1.94
C PHE A 158 6.38 12.85 -1.28
N PHE A 159 6.40 12.89 0.06
CA PHE A 159 5.79 13.98 0.83
C PHE A 159 6.58 15.29 0.77
N TYR A 160 5.87 16.38 0.57
CA TYR A 160 6.39 17.75 0.65
C TYR A 160 5.54 18.59 1.61
N PRO A 161 6.18 19.29 2.56
CA PRO A 161 5.46 20.16 3.50
C PRO A 161 4.87 21.39 2.83
N ASP A 162 5.41 21.81 1.69
CA ASP A 162 4.94 22.94 0.90
C ASP A 162 5.08 22.66 -0.61
N ARG A 163 4.52 23.58 -1.44
CA ARG A 163 4.56 23.45 -2.91
C ARG A 163 5.82 24.07 -3.55
N GLN A 164 6.85 24.36 -2.78
CA GLN A 164 8.08 24.94 -3.28
C GLN A 164 8.94 23.89 -3.98
N ARG A 165 8.80 23.80 -5.31
CA ARG A 165 9.65 23.02 -6.22
C ARG A 165 9.91 21.57 -5.78
N PRO A 166 8.97 20.65 -5.98
CA PRO A 166 9.25 19.25 -5.80
C PRO A 166 10.38 18.82 -6.73
N ASP A 167 11.41 18.22 -6.16
CA ASP A 167 12.59 17.71 -6.89
C ASP A 167 12.46 16.23 -7.26
N ARG A 168 11.35 15.60 -6.87
CA ARG A 168 11.04 14.18 -7.10
C ARG A 168 9.68 14.00 -7.76
N SER A 169 9.49 12.86 -8.37
CA SER A 169 8.24 12.46 -9.00
C SER A 169 7.16 12.11 -7.97
N SER A 170 5.92 12.12 -8.41
CA SER A 170 4.75 11.73 -7.60
C SER A 170 4.64 12.47 -6.27
N PRO A 171 4.63 13.82 -6.27
CA PRO A 171 4.58 14.60 -5.03
C PRO A 171 3.23 14.47 -4.34
N ILE A 172 3.28 14.40 -3.01
CA ILE A 172 2.12 14.50 -2.10
C ILE A 172 2.34 15.71 -1.20
N PHE A 173 1.49 16.69 -1.27
CA PHE A 173 1.65 17.94 -0.52
C PHE A 173 0.84 17.94 0.78
N ALA A 174 1.34 18.67 1.79
CA ALA A 174 0.68 18.77 3.09
C ALA A 174 -0.75 19.34 2.99
N ASP A 175 -0.96 20.33 2.11
CA ASP A 175 -2.28 20.88 1.87
C ASP A 175 -3.22 19.88 1.17
N GLU A 176 -2.72 19.03 0.28
CA GLU A 176 -3.52 17.97 -0.34
C GLU A 176 -4.00 16.97 0.72
N ILE A 177 -3.11 16.51 1.61
CA ILE A 177 -3.49 15.62 2.71
C ILE A 177 -4.62 16.23 3.53
N ARG A 178 -4.43 17.47 4.01
CA ARG A 178 -5.44 18.19 4.82
C ARG A 178 -6.76 18.32 4.10
N ASP A 179 -6.72 18.70 2.83
CA ASP A 179 -7.90 19.08 2.07
C ASP A 179 -8.74 17.86 1.62
N THR A 180 -8.21 16.63 1.74
CA THR A 180 -9.01 15.42 1.56
C THR A 180 -10.12 15.32 2.61
N GLY A 181 -9.85 15.74 3.84
CA GLY A 181 -10.72 15.53 5.00
C GLY A 181 -11.02 14.07 5.31
N TRP A 182 -10.27 13.13 4.72
CA TRP A 182 -10.43 11.69 4.94
C TRP A 182 -9.91 11.28 6.32
N ASP A 183 -10.30 10.11 6.79
CA ASP A 183 -9.97 9.67 8.15
C ASP A 183 -8.51 9.20 8.23
N TYR A 184 -8.07 8.41 7.24
CA TYR A 184 -6.72 7.86 7.20
C TYR A 184 -6.15 7.84 5.78
N LEU A 185 -4.87 8.18 5.63
CA LEU A 185 -4.13 8.01 4.39
C LEU A 185 -2.97 7.04 4.59
N ALA A 186 -3.02 5.91 3.91
CA ALA A 186 -1.97 4.90 3.84
C ALA A 186 -1.00 5.24 2.70
N LEU A 187 0.23 5.65 3.06
CA LEU A 187 1.22 6.13 2.10
C LEU A 187 2.40 5.16 1.98
N GLY A 188 2.90 4.97 0.76
CA GLY A 188 4.13 4.26 0.43
C GLY A 188 5.11 5.13 -0.33
N HIS A 189 6.28 4.59 -0.68
CA HIS A 189 7.43 5.22 -1.34
C HIS A 189 8.53 5.68 -0.38
N GLN A 190 8.24 6.12 0.81
CA GLN A 190 9.27 6.45 1.80
C GLN A 190 9.55 5.24 2.68
N HIS A 191 10.79 4.74 2.61
CA HIS A 191 11.23 3.55 3.34
C HIS A 191 11.42 3.79 4.86
N VAL A 192 11.18 5.00 5.33
CA VAL A 192 11.19 5.35 6.74
C VAL A 192 9.77 5.62 7.21
N GLN A 193 9.35 4.90 8.25
CA GLN A 193 8.06 5.15 8.87
C GLN A 193 7.97 6.61 9.33
N THR A 194 6.96 7.33 8.82
CA THR A 194 6.84 8.75 9.05
C THR A 194 5.38 9.15 9.22
N ASN A 195 5.10 9.91 10.27
CA ASN A 195 3.81 10.58 10.44
C ASN A 195 3.81 11.90 9.65
N VAL A 196 2.89 12.03 8.71
CA VAL A 196 2.70 13.25 7.89
C VAL A 196 1.26 13.76 7.97
N SER A 197 0.58 13.46 9.07
CA SER A 197 -0.80 13.91 9.34
C SER A 197 -0.94 15.43 9.23
N GLN A 198 -2.08 15.88 8.69
CA GLN A 198 -2.36 17.29 8.47
C GLN A 198 -3.80 17.64 8.89
N GLY A 199 -3.94 18.63 9.79
CA GLY A 199 -5.25 18.97 10.34
C GLY A 199 -5.87 17.76 11.07
N ASP A 200 -7.08 17.38 10.67
CA ASP A 200 -7.82 16.24 11.23
C ASP A 200 -7.54 14.94 10.46
N VAL A 201 -6.73 14.97 9.42
CA VAL A 201 -6.40 13.81 8.58
C VAL A 201 -5.19 13.08 9.13
N THR A 202 -5.36 11.83 9.53
CA THR A 202 -4.25 10.95 9.93
C THR A 202 -3.58 10.36 8.70
N ALA A 203 -2.28 10.57 8.52
CA ALA A 203 -1.52 10.11 7.36
C ALA A 203 -0.13 9.59 7.75
N TYR A 204 0.21 8.40 7.27
CA TYR A 204 1.46 7.75 7.59
C TYR A 204 2.09 7.06 6.38
N TYR A 205 3.40 7.12 6.31
CA TYR A 205 4.22 6.16 5.58
C TYR A 205 4.48 4.95 6.48
N ALA A 206 4.23 3.74 5.96
CA ALA A 206 4.50 2.52 6.71
C ALA A 206 6.01 2.25 6.85
N GLY A 207 6.79 2.71 5.88
CA GLY A 207 8.20 2.40 5.74
C GLY A 207 8.42 1.05 5.06
N ALA A 208 9.69 0.71 4.80
CA ALA A 208 10.08 -0.57 4.24
C ALA A 208 9.87 -1.72 5.24
N PRO A 209 9.79 -2.97 4.78
CA PRO A 209 9.48 -4.13 5.62
C PRO A 209 10.44 -4.29 6.81
N GLY A 210 9.89 -4.55 7.96
CA GLY A 210 10.55 -4.65 9.26
C GLY A 210 9.61 -4.18 10.37
N THR A 211 8.65 -3.35 9.97
CA THR A 211 7.58 -2.86 10.81
C THR A 211 6.33 -2.67 9.94
N VAL A 212 5.17 -2.96 10.47
CA VAL A 212 3.88 -2.60 9.89
C VAL A 212 3.14 -1.66 10.81
N LEU A 213 2.16 -0.94 10.30
CA LEU A 213 1.28 -0.11 11.11
C LEU A 213 -0.03 -0.84 11.37
N CYS A 214 -0.39 -1.00 12.65
CA CYS A 214 -1.74 -1.36 13.05
C CYS A 214 -2.52 -0.10 13.36
N ILE A 215 -3.71 0.01 12.78
CA ILE A 215 -4.56 1.19 12.91
C ILE A 215 -5.89 0.76 13.48
N ASP A 216 -6.26 1.32 14.62
CA ASP A 216 -7.56 1.14 15.24
C ASP A 216 -8.44 2.36 14.95
N PHE A 217 -9.64 2.11 14.47
CA PHE A 217 -10.65 3.12 14.20
C PHE A 217 -11.75 3.02 15.25
N SER A 218 -11.95 4.08 16.02
CA SER A 218 -12.97 4.16 17.05
C SER A 218 -13.75 5.47 16.93
N ILE A 219 -15.06 5.39 16.99
CA ILE A 219 -15.92 6.59 16.99
C ILE A 219 -15.69 7.42 18.27
N GLU A 220 -15.36 6.75 19.38
CA GLU A 220 -15.18 7.40 20.69
C GLU A 220 -13.75 7.94 20.86
N ASP A 221 -12.72 7.15 20.50
CA ASP A 221 -11.32 7.44 20.78
C ASP A 221 -10.55 8.00 19.55
N GLY A 222 -11.21 8.03 18.38
CA GLY A 222 -10.58 8.45 17.12
C GLY A 222 -9.69 7.37 16.50
N ILE A 223 -8.64 7.80 15.80
CA ILE A 223 -7.71 6.92 15.08
C ILE A 223 -6.43 6.78 15.87
N ARG A 224 -6.07 5.54 16.19
CA ARG A 224 -4.82 5.19 16.85
C ARG A 224 -3.93 4.41 15.89
N VAL A 225 -2.68 4.83 15.76
CA VAL A 225 -1.68 4.19 14.89
C VAL A 225 -0.54 3.64 15.75
N GLU A 226 -0.31 2.35 15.66
CA GLU A 226 0.75 1.66 16.40
C GLU A 226 1.70 0.93 15.46
N PRO A 227 3.01 1.22 15.52
CA PRO A 227 4.03 0.40 14.87
C PRO A 227 4.09 -1.00 15.48
N ARG A 228 4.13 -2.02 14.64
CA ARG A 228 4.31 -3.42 15.04
C ARG A 228 5.55 -3.97 14.33
N PRO A 229 6.64 -4.23 15.05
CA PRO A 229 7.81 -4.89 14.49
C PRO A 229 7.45 -6.29 13.95
N LEU A 230 8.07 -6.67 12.85
CA LEU A 230 8.01 -8.01 12.29
C LEU A 230 9.20 -8.83 12.81
N GLU A 231 8.97 -10.12 13.08
CA GLU A 231 10.00 -11.07 13.53
C GLU A 231 10.63 -11.83 12.37
#